data_2f0ececaee3aa6fd9f158ea852258a87
#
_entry.id   2f0ececaee3aa6fd9f158ea852258a87
#
_cell.length_a   1.000
_cell.length_b   1.000
_cell.length_c   1.000
_cell.angle_alpha   90.00
_cell.angle_beta   90.00
_cell.angle_gamma   90.00
#
_symmetry.space_group_name_H-M   'P 1'
#
loop_
_entity.id
_entity.type
_entity.pdbx_description
1 polymer ?
#
loop_
_entity_poly.entity_id
_entity_poly.type
_entity_poly.pdbx_seq_one_letter_code
_entity_poly.pdbx_strand_id
1 'polypeptide(L)'
;YSDSPSEDLVLAGMGLRLELPDPEEFAALPLERSGLGDVSGILTPVGLAIPGDLPDGGLEGRIAFAKRGVITFQAKAENIFAAGAVGLVIYNNVFGPSRGVLATQPDFPVISISRNDGEVIKDLLADSEIEALITLTTKDLPSRNVIAEKKGPGESVVVLGGHYDSVPGIAGANDNASGAAVLVTLARILANTDLPFTIRIVPFGSEELGLLRSQFYVESLSENELENTKAMLNFDALGTGSGVSVFGDGDITALVSDIGHQLNVDVAVTLGLRGGSSDFASFREAGVPYLMFFGDDVSRIHTERDTLEFVQAEMLGAAAAVPAA
;
A
#
# COMPACT_ATOMS: atom_id res chain seq x y z
N TYR A 1 -9.79 18.12 14.52
CA TYR A 1 -8.39 18.53 14.70
C TYR A 1 -7.44 17.51 14.11
N SER A 2 -6.20 17.89 13.82
CA SER A 2 -5.14 16.96 13.38
C SER A 2 -4.24 16.59 14.56
N ASP A 3 -3.62 15.42 14.52
CA ASP A 3 -2.53 15.07 15.42
C ASP A 3 -1.31 15.99 15.16
N SER A 4 -0.32 15.91 16.02
CA SER A 4 0.94 16.61 15.80
C SER A 4 1.55 16.13 14.48
N PRO A 5 2.01 17.01 13.57
CA PRO A 5 2.70 16.58 12.38
C PRO A 5 3.97 15.82 12.78
N SER A 6 4.19 14.68 12.17
CA SER A 6 5.49 14.02 12.17
C SER A 6 6.07 14.07 10.76
N GLU A 7 7.37 14.00 10.66
CA GLU A 7 8.04 13.87 9.37
C GLU A 7 8.08 12.39 9.04
N ASP A 8 7.32 11.97 8.02
CA ASP A 8 7.39 10.63 7.49
C ASP A 8 8.43 10.59 6.37
N LEU A 9 9.23 9.55 6.37
CA LEU A 9 10.24 9.34 5.35
C LEU A 9 9.55 8.86 4.07
N VAL A 10 9.33 9.79 3.14
CA VAL A 10 8.68 9.49 1.85
C VAL A 10 9.68 9.41 0.73
N LEU A 11 9.36 8.58 -0.27
CA LEU A 11 10.15 8.52 -1.49
C LEU A 11 10.17 9.89 -2.18
N ALA A 12 11.36 10.45 -2.37
CA ALA A 12 11.59 11.74 -3.02
C ALA A 12 12.02 11.58 -4.48
N GLY A 13 12.73 10.50 -4.78
CA GLY A 13 13.13 10.12 -6.12
C GLY A 13 13.06 8.61 -6.26
N MET A 14 12.48 8.16 -7.36
CA MET A 14 12.36 6.74 -7.68
C MET A 14 12.40 6.59 -9.20
N GLY A 15 13.30 5.78 -9.69
CA GLY A 15 13.38 5.51 -11.12
C GLY A 15 14.55 4.64 -11.53
N LEU A 16 14.45 4.16 -12.76
CA LEU A 16 15.54 3.55 -13.52
C LEU A 16 15.78 4.40 -14.75
N ARG A 17 16.98 4.89 -14.91
CA ARG A 17 17.42 5.61 -16.10
C ARG A 17 18.55 4.84 -16.79
N LEU A 18 18.47 4.72 -18.09
CA LEU A 18 19.54 4.18 -18.92
C LEU A 18 20.30 5.33 -19.59
N GLU A 19 21.61 5.33 -19.48
CA GLU A 19 22.51 6.28 -20.13
C GLU A 19 22.77 5.83 -21.56
N LEU A 20 21.83 6.13 -22.42
CA LEU A 20 21.89 5.97 -23.88
C LEU A 20 22.26 7.30 -24.55
N PRO A 21 22.57 7.35 -25.87
CA PRO A 21 22.75 8.61 -26.60
C PRO A 21 21.57 9.57 -26.42
N ASP A 22 20.33 9.04 -26.36
CA ASP A 22 19.13 9.72 -25.86
C ASP A 22 18.71 8.98 -24.59
N PRO A 23 18.94 9.53 -23.39
CA PRO A 23 18.65 8.83 -22.15
C PRO A 23 17.17 8.47 -21.99
N GLU A 24 16.90 7.26 -21.55
CA GLU A 24 15.54 6.75 -21.32
C GLU A 24 15.28 6.51 -19.82
N GLU A 25 14.11 6.93 -19.37
CA GLU A 25 13.63 6.72 -18.01
C GLU A 25 12.50 5.67 -18.01
N PHE A 26 12.57 4.75 -17.06
CA PHE A 26 11.58 3.70 -16.90
C PHE A 26 10.90 3.83 -15.54
N ALA A 27 9.58 3.71 -15.54
CA ALA A 27 8.82 3.67 -14.31
C ALA A 27 9.20 2.43 -13.47
N ALA A 28 9.57 2.67 -12.24
CA ALA A 28 10.01 1.64 -11.32
C ALA A 28 9.26 1.76 -9.99
N LEU A 29 9.10 0.63 -9.29
CA LEU A 29 8.61 0.58 -7.92
C LEU A 29 9.69 -0.02 -7.02
N PRO A 30 9.95 0.53 -5.84
CA PRO A 30 10.82 -0.15 -4.89
C PRO A 30 10.14 -1.43 -4.39
N LEU A 31 10.94 -2.44 -4.06
CA LEU A 31 10.44 -3.49 -3.21
C LEU A 31 10.34 -2.96 -1.78
N GLU A 32 9.32 -3.39 -1.07
CA GLU A 32 9.21 -3.08 0.36
C GLU A 32 10.46 -3.56 1.10
N ARG A 33 11.00 -2.73 1.98
CA ARG A 33 12.31 -2.89 2.63
C ARG A 33 13.50 -2.90 1.66
N SER A 34 13.40 -2.24 0.52
CA SER A 34 14.58 -1.95 -0.32
C SER A 34 15.57 -1.07 0.44
N GLY A 35 16.85 -1.24 0.18
CA GLY A 35 17.84 -0.21 0.53
C GLY A 35 17.61 1.05 -0.28
N LEU A 36 18.16 2.15 0.19
CA LEU A 36 18.08 3.47 -0.46
C LEU A 36 19.41 3.78 -1.14
N GLY A 37 19.40 4.73 -2.04
CA GLY A 37 20.59 5.32 -2.66
C GLY A 37 20.39 5.67 -4.13
N ASP A 38 21.32 6.49 -4.60
CA ASP A 38 21.58 6.72 -6.02
C ASP A 38 22.78 5.89 -6.41
N VAL A 39 22.58 4.87 -7.24
CA VAL A 39 23.64 3.98 -7.67
C VAL A 39 23.71 3.92 -9.18
N SER A 40 24.91 4.02 -9.72
CA SER A 40 25.17 3.85 -11.15
C SER A 40 26.12 2.68 -11.40
N GLY A 41 25.96 2.05 -12.54
CA GLY A 41 26.80 0.94 -12.96
C GLY A 41 26.32 0.28 -14.23
N ILE A 42 27.15 -0.57 -14.81
CA ILE A 42 26.78 -1.35 -15.99
C ILE A 42 25.62 -2.28 -15.63
N LEU A 43 24.51 -2.15 -16.33
CA LEU A 43 23.34 -3.01 -16.17
C LEU A 43 23.65 -4.40 -16.74
N THR A 44 23.70 -5.40 -15.88
CA THR A 44 24.18 -6.74 -16.22
C THR A 44 23.09 -7.78 -16.09
N PRO A 45 22.69 -8.44 -17.20
CA PRO A 45 21.70 -9.52 -17.16
C PRO A 45 22.19 -10.69 -16.30
N VAL A 46 21.34 -11.12 -15.36
CA VAL A 46 21.60 -12.24 -14.44
C VAL A 46 20.44 -13.25 -14.41
N GLY A 47 19.72 -13.38 -15.48
CA GLY A 47 18.64 -14.36 -15.62
C GLY A 47 17.64 -14.33 -14.47
N LEU A 48 17.56 -15.43 -13.72
CA LEU A 48 16.73 -15.56 -12.52
C LEU A 48 17.48 -15.18 -11.22
N ALA A 49 18.71 -14.70 -11.32
CA ALA A 49 19.63 -14.43 -10.21
C ALA A 49 19.87 -15.67 -9.30
N ILE A 50 19.86 -16.86 -9.89
CA ILE A 50 20.35 -18.07 -9.21
C ILE A 50 21.87 -18.15 -9.40
N PRO A 51 22.61 -18.88 -8.55
CA PRO A 51 24.09 -18.95 -8.63
C PRO A 51 24.63 -19.29 -10.02
N GLY A 52 23.93 -20.13 -10.79
CA GLY A 52 24.33 -20.52 -12.16
C GLY A 52 24.08 -19.47 -13.24
N ASP A 53 23.34 -18.41 -12.93
CA ASP A 53 23.05 -17.31 -13.87
C ASP A 53 24.02 -16.13 -13.69
N LEU A 54 24.82 -16.17 -12.63
CA LEU A 54 25.76 -15.08 -12.30
C LEU A 54 27.03 -15.20 -13.15
N PRO A 55 27.60 -14.06 -13.61
CA PRO A 55 28.83 -14.09 -14.38
C PRO A 55 30.03 -14.57 -13.53
N ASP A 56 30.92 -15.36 -14.11
CA ASP A 56 32.13 -15.88 -13.44
C ASP A 56 33.03 -14.79 -12.81
N GLY A 57 32.99 -13.57 -13.37
CA GLY A 57 33.74 -12.42 -12.89
C GLY A 57 33.08 -11.66 -11.73
N GLY A 58 31.91 -12.10 -11.27
CA GLY A 58 31.13 -11.38 -10.27
C GLY A 58 30.39 -10.14 -10.84
N LEU A 59 29.87 -9.32 -9.92
CA LEU A 59 29.06 -8.13 -10.25
C LEU A 59 29.60 -6.86 -9.57
N GLU A 60 30.88 -6.84 -9.24
CA GLU A 60 31.49 -5.72 -8.52
C GLU A 60 31.21 -4.38 -9.21
N GLY A 61 30.52 -3.46 -8.48
CA GLY A 61 30.14 -2.15 -8.99
C GLY A 61 29.10 -2.15 -10.12
N ARG A 62 28.45 -3.29 -10.39
CA ARG A 62 27.43 -3.42 -11.45
C ARG A 62 26.02 -3.42 -10.86
N ILE A 63 25.03 -3.08 -11.69
CA ILE A 63 23.62 -3.22 -11.39
C ILE A 63 23.13 -4.54 -12.00
N ALA A 64 22.58 -5.43 -11.18
CA ALA A 64 22.02 -6.68 -11.66
C ALA A 64 20.65 -6.47 -12.29
N PHE A 65 20.40 -7.12 -13.44
CA PHE A 65 19.14 -7.10 -14.15
C PHE A 65 18.54 -8.50 -14.19
N ALA A 66 17.53 -8.77 -13.36
CA ALA A 66 16.97 -10.09 -13.12
C ALA A 66 15.51 -10.21 -13.54
N LYS A 67 15.10 -11.42 -13.94
CA LYS A 67 13.69 -11.76 -14.14
C LYS A 67 13.06 -12.24 -12.84
N ARG A 68 11.81 -11.83 -12.57
CA ARG A 68 11.00 -12.41 -11.50
C ARG A 68 10.72 -13.89 -11.76
N GLY A 69 10.72 -14.71 -10.68
CA GLY A 69 10.32 -16.12 -10.73
C GLY A 69 11.35 -17.05 -10.05
N VAL A 70 10.94 -18.29 -9.83
CA VAL A 70 11.67 -19.43 -9.30
C VAL A 70 12.11 -19.28 -7.83
N ILE A 71 12.88 -18.25 -7.49
CA ILE A 71 13.32 -17.97 -6.12
C ILE A 71 12.69 -16.67 -5.60
N THR A 72 12.71 -16.47 -4.29
CA THR A 72 12.18 -15.29 -3.64
C THR A 72 12.96 -14.02 -4.00
N PHE A 73 12.36 -12.85 -3.85
CA PHE A 73 13.07 -11.57 -4.02
C PHE A 73 14.25 -11.45 -3.07
N GLN A 74 14.09 -11.92 -1.81
CA GLN A 74 15.18 -11.96 -0.84
C GLN A 74 16.37 -12.79 -1.34
N ALA A 75 16.13 -14.01 -1.81
CA ALA A 75 17.20 -14.88 -2.31
C ALA A 75 17.91 -14.28 -3.54
N LYS A 76 17.17 -13.55 -4.41
CA LYS A 76 17.79 -12.82 -5.53
C LYS A 76 18.72 -11.72 -5.00
N ALA A 77 18.23 -10.90 -4.06
CA ALA A 77 19.02 -9.83 -3.47
C ALA A 77 20.28 -10.36 -2.79
N GLU A 78 20.19 -11.44 -2.01
CA GLU A 78 21.33 -12.08 -1.35
C GLU A 78 22.36 -12.62 -2.34
N ASN A 79 21.92 -13.30 -3.39
CA ASN A 79 22.82 -13.87 -4.40
C ASN A 79 23.62 -12.79 -5.15
N ILE A 80 22.94 -11.69 -5.56
CA ILE A 80 23.63 -10.61 -6.28
C ILE A 80 24.51 -9.77 -5.37
N PHE A 81 24.11 -9.60 -4.10
CA PHE A 81 24.93 -8.93 -3.10
C PHE A 81 26.24 -9.70 -2.86
N ALA A 82 26.15 -11.01 -2.70
CA ALA A 82 27.33 -11.87 -2.55
C ALA A 82 28.26 -11.83 -3.77
N ALA A 83 27.74 -11.46 -4.95
CA ALA A 83 28.51 -11.26 -6.17
C ALA A 83 29.07 -9.84 -6.35
N GLY A 84 28.81 -8.89 -5.41
CA GLY A 84 29.33 -7.52 -5.43
C GLY A 84 28.49 -6.49 -6.14
N ALA A 85 27.22 -6.78 -6.47
CA ALA A 85 26.34 -5.83 -7.13
C ALA A 85 25.99 -4.64 -6.22
N VAL A 86 25.83 -3.45 -6.82
CA VAL A 86 25.46 -2.21 -6.13
C VAL A 86 23.98 -1.88 -6.23
N GLY A 87 23.21 -2.63 -7.01
CA GLY A 87 21.77 -2.45 -7.21
C GLY A 87 21.13 -3.64 -7.91
N LEU A 88 19.81 -3.77 -7.77
CA LEU A 88 19.02 -4.83 -8.41
C LEU A 88 17.78 -4.26 -9.07
N VAL A 89 17.65 -4.49 -10.37
CA VAL A 89 16.43 -4.27 -11.15
C VAL A 89 15.78 -5.62 -11.42
N ILE A 90 14.51 -5.77 -11.02
CA ILE A 90 13.73 -6.99 -11.28
C ILE A 90 12.59 -6.66 -12.24
N TYR A 91 12.61 -7.24 -13.44
CA TYR A 91 11.45 -7.12 -14.31
C TYR A 91 10.46 -8.25 -14.08
N ASN A 92 9.17 -7.87 -14.16
CA ASN A 92 8.08 -8.79 -13.86
C ASN A 92 7.96 -9.89 -14.93
N ASN A 93 7.37 -11.02 -14.57
CA ASN A 93 7.04 -12.12 -15.48
C ASN A 93 5.56 -12.13 -15.90
N VAL A 94 4.77 -11.22 -15.32
CA VAL A 94 3.36 -10.94 -15.67
C VAL A 94 3.21 -9.45 -15.99
N PHE A 95 2.01 -9.01 -16.34
CA PHE A 95 1.76 -7.62 -16.69
C PHE A 95 1.99 -6.66 -15.51
N GLY A 96 2.49 -5.47 -15.78
CA GLY A 96 2.80 -4.44 -14.77
C GLY A 96 4.09 -4.70 -13.97
N PRO A 97 4.53 -3.74 -13.14
CA PRO A 97 5.60 -3.94 -12.18
C PRO A 97 5.17 -4.90 -11.06
N SER A 98 6.12 -5.52 -10.38
CA SER A 98 5.79 -6.39 -9.25
C SER A 98 5.95 -5.66 -7.93
N ARG A 99 4.96 -5.74 -7.07
CA ARG A 99 5.13 -5.45 -5.65
C ARG A 99 5.70 -6.67 -4.96
N GLY A 100 6.64 -6.48 -4.07
CA GLY A 100 7.27 -7.54 -3.33
C GLY A 100 7.93 -7.02 -2.08
N VAL A 101 8.09 -7.90 -1.10
CA VAL A 101 8.68 -7.61 0.20
C VAL A 101 10.00 -8.34 0.33
N LEU A 102 11.01 -7.67 0.85
CA LEU A 102 12.27 -8.29 1.28
C LEU A 102 12.16 -8.67 2.77
N ALA A 103 12.68 -9.83 3.13
CA ALA A 103 12.67 -10.27 4.52
C ALA A 103 13.61 -9.41 5.39
N THR A 104 14.74 -8.97 4.81
CA THR A 104 15.71 -8.06 5.42
C THR A 104 16.04 -6.95 4.44
N GLN A 105 16.30 -5.75 4.96
CA GLN A 105 16.70 -4.60 4.18
C GLN A 105 18.15 -4.74 3.72
N PRO A 106 18.44 -4.75 2.41
CA PRO A 106 19.80 -4.69 1.90
C PRO A 106 20.36 -3.26 1.97
N ASP A 107 21.69 -3.13 1.88
CA ASP A 107 22.37 -1.82 1.84
C ASP A 107 22.36 -1.17 0.43
N PHE A 108 21.57 -1.68 -0.51
CA PHE A 108 21.50 -1.19 -1.90
C PHE A 108 20.04 -1.19 -2.40
N PRO A 109 19.72 -0.35 -3.40
CA PRO A 109 18.37 -0.27 -3.93
C PRO A 109 17.95 -1.53 -4.72
N VAL A 110 16.73 -2.00 -4.45
CA VAL A 110 16.06 -3.08 -5.17
C VAL A 110 14.74 -2.56 -5.71
N ILE A 111 14.65 -2.47 -7.02
CA ILE A 111 13.47 -1.95 -7.72
C ILE A 111 12.86 -2.98 -8.66
N SER A 112 11.59 -2.79 -8.96
CA SER A 112 10.86 -3.59 -9.94
C SER A 112 10.34 -2.71 -11.07
N ILE A 113 10.41 -3.23 -12.28
CA ILE A 113 9.85 -2.62 -13.49
C ILE A 113 8.83 -3.56 -14.14
N SER A 114 8.08 -3.02 -15.10
CA SER A 114 7.11 -3.81 -15.83
C SER A 114 7.78 -4.92 -16.66
N ARG A 115 6.99 -5.92 -17.06
CA ARG A 115 7.44 -6.95 -18.00
C ARG A 115 7.83 -6.35 -19.35
N ASN A 116 7.03 -5.41 -19.86
CA ASN A 116 7.25 -4.81 -21.17
C ASN A 116 8.56 -4.03 -21.20
N ASP A 117 8.80 -3.18 -20.18
CA ASP A 117 10.04 -2.43 -20.06
C ASP A 117 11.25 -3.37 -19.91
N GLY A 118 11.06 -4.45 -19.14
CA GLY A 118 12.09 -5.47 -18.97
C GLY A 118 12.48 -6.19 -20.26
N GLU A 119 11.54 -6.50 -21.13
CA GLU A 119 11.87 -7.10 -22.43
C GLU A 119 12.53 -6.07 -23.37
N VAL A 120 12.10 -4.79 -23.35
CA VAL A 120 12.77 -3.71 -24.11
C VAL A 120 14.23 -3.56 -23.65
N ILE A 121 14.46 -3.46 -22.36
CA ILE A 121 15.82 -3.33 -21.80
C ILE A 121 16.68 -4.55 -22.13
N LYS A 122 16.12 -5.74 -22.06
CA LYS A 122 16.80 -6.98 -22.40
C LYS A 122 17.27 -7.01 -23.87
N ASP A 123 16.43 -6.51 -24.78
CA ASP A 123 16.79 -6.40 -26.20
C ASP A 123 17.91 -5.38 -26.42
N LEU A 124 17.86 -4.23 -25.74
CA LEU A 124 18.94 -3.24 -25.77
C LEU A 124 20.27 -3.80 -25.25
N LEU A 125 20.23 -4.59 -24.18
CA LEU A 125 21.42 -5.22 -23.57
C LEU A 125 22.02 -6.34 -24.42
N ALA A 126 21.29 -6.84 -25.43
CA ALA A 126 21.83 -7.86 -26.35
C ALA A 126 22.91 -7.30 -27.29
N ASP A 127 22.85 -6.00 -27.58
CA ASP A 127 23.70 -5.36 -28.58
C ASP A 127 24.83 -4.51 -27.96
N SER A 128 24.71 -4.11 -26.67
CA SER A 128 25.70 -3.23 -26.03
C SER A 128 25.68 -3.31 -24.51
N GLU A 129 26.82 -2.99 -23.88
CA GLU A 129 26.83 -2.67 -22.45
C GLU A 129 26.20 -1.28 -22.24
N ILE A 130 25.28 -1.18 -21.27
CA ILE A 130 24.55 0.05 -20.97
C ILE A 130 24.80 0.40 -19.51
N GLU A 131 25.19 1.63 -19.27
CA GLU A 131 25.22 2.19 -17.92
C GLU A 131 23.80 2.56 -17.49
N ALA A 132 23.46 2.23 -16.26
CA ALA A 132 22.17 2.54 -15.66
C ALA A 132 22.35 3.30 -14.34
N LEU A 133 21.37 4.13 -14.03
CA LEU A 133 21.23 4.80 -12.75
C LEU A 133 19.92 4.31 -12.10
N ILE A 134 20.02 3.78 -10.88
CA ILE A 134 18.86 3.60 -10.01
C ILE A 134 18.84 4.77 -9.04
N THR A 135 17.74 5.49 -9.00
CA THR A 135 17.46 6.50 -7.98
C THR A 135 16.40 5.93 -7.04
N LEU A 136 16.73 5.84 -5.76
CA LEU A 136 15.78 5.51 -4.70
C LEU A 136 16.15 6.31 -3.45
N THR A 137 15.66 7.54 -3.43
CA THR A 137 15.94 8.50 -2.36
C THR A 137 14.67 8.84 -1.60
N THR A 138 14.86 9.22 -0.35
CA THR A 138 13.77 9.66 0.52
C THR A 138 13.99 11.09 0.97
N LYS A 139 12.93 11.73 1.38
CA LYS A 139 12.97 13.00 2.11
C LYS A 139 11.95 12.97 3.22
N ASP A 140 12.20 13.72 4.26
CA ASP A 140 11.22 13.95 5.30
C ASP A 140 10.12 14.87 4.76
N LEU A 141 8.90 14.38 4.79
CA LEU A 141 7.70 15.18 4.49
C LEU A 141 6.75 15.14 5.67
N PRO A 142 6.16 16.30 6.02
CA PRO A 142 5.15 16.32 7.07
C PRO A 142 3.92 15.53 6.61
N SER A 143 3.58 14.51 7.37
CA SER A 143 2.33 13.76 7.21
C SER A 143 1.46 13.92 8.45
N ARG A 144 0.16 13.70 8.34
CA ARG A 144 -0.81 13.94 9.41
C ARG A 144 -1.95 12.96 9.33
N ASN A 145 -2.50 12.62 10.50
CA ASN A 145 -3.87 12.13 10.60
C ASN A 145 -4.83 13.31 10.80
N VAL A 146 -6.01 13.19 10.25
CA VAL A 146 -7.10 14.14 10.53
C VAL A 146 -8.05 13.46 11.50
N ILE A 147 -8.28 14.03 12.69
CA ILE A 147 -9.10 13.41 13.72
C ILE A 147 -10.34 14.28 13.97
N ALA A 148 -11.51 13.70 13.71
CA ALA A 148 -12.79 14.23 14.13
C ALA A 148 -13.36 13.34 15.23
N GLU A 149 -13.71 13.94 16.37
CA GLU A 149 -14.25 13.21 17.52
C GLU A 149 -15.62 13.73 17.90
N LYS A 150 -16.57 12.81 18.09
CA LYS A 150 -17.84 13.07 18.75
C LYS A 150 -17.90 12.25 20.02
N LYS A 151 -17.87 12.94 21.14
CA LYS A 151 -17.93 12.31 22.47
C LYS A 151 -19.31 11.75 22.79
N GLY A 152 -19.34 10.52 23.22
CA GLY A 152 -20.46 9.87 23.88
C GLY A 152 -20.37 9.96 25.41
N PRO A 153 -21.38 9.47 26.12
CA PRO A 153 -21.43 9.55 27.60
C PRO A 153 -20.49 8.58 28.30
N GLY A 154 -19.95 7.58 27.61
CA GLY A 154 -19.07 6.55 28.19
C GLY A 154 -17.63 6.69 27.72
N GLU A 155 -16.77 5.80 28.20
CA GLU A 155 -15.35 5.76 27.83
C GLU A 155 -15.09 4.97 26.54
N SER A 156 -16.04 4.14 26.10
CA SER A 156 -15.89 3.31 24.90
C SER A 156 -15.74 4.19 23.66
N VAL A 157 -14.78 3.81 22.81
CA VAL A 157 -14.46 4.48 21.56
C VAL A 157 -14.60 3.49 20.40
N VAL A 158 -15.22 3.92 19.31
CA VAL A 158 -15.17 3.24 18.01
C VAL A 158 -14.44 4.15 17.03
N VAL A 159 -13.44 3.60 16.36
CA VAL A 159 -12.67 4.31 15.33
C VAL A 159 -13.22 3.94 13.96
N LEU A 160 -13.52 4.94 13.15
CA LEU A 160 -13.83 4.81 11.73
C LEU A 160 -12.64 5.39 10.96
N GLY A 161 -11.89 4.56 10.26
CA GLY A 161 -10.65 4.98 9.64
C GLY A 161 -10.49 4.48 8.20
N GLY A 162 -9.51 5.02 7.54
CA GLY A 162 -9.05 4.68 6.19
C GLY A 162 -8.12 5.77 5.71
N HIS A 163 -7.21 5.44 4.82
CA HIS A 163 -6.23 6.41 4.37
C HIS A 163 -6.78 7.42 3.36
N TYR A 164 -6.06 8.51 3.15
CA TYR A 164 -6.39 9.55 2.19
C TYR A 164 -5.25 9.86 1.21
N ASP A 165 -4.11 9.24 1.38
CA ASP A 165 -3.00 9.25 0.41
C ASP A 165 -3.25 8.22 -0.70
N SER A 166 -2.42 8.26 -1.73
CA SER A 166 -2.43 7.30 -2.84
C SER A 166 -1.02 7.01 -3.30
N VAL A 167 -0.84 5.91 -4.02
CA VAL A 167 0.44 5.57 -4.66
C VAL A 167 0.93 6.73 -5.54
N PRO A 168 2.23 7.10 -5.49
CA PRO A 168 2.76 8.18 -6.31
C PRO A 168 2.44 8.03 -7.80
N GLY A 169 1.92 9.12 -8.41
CA GLY A 169 1.57 9.15 -9.82
C GLY A 169 0.22 8.53 -10.19
N ILE A 170 -0.52 7.98 -9.22
CA ILE A 170 -1.85 7.40 -9.42
C ILE A 170 -2.91 8.34 -8.84
N ALA A 171 -4.07 8.44 -9.51
CA ALA A 171 -5.16 9.32 -9.07
C ALA A 171 -5.80 8.86 -7.75
N GLY A 172 -5.79 7.55 -7.45
CA GLY A 172 -6.30 6.99 -6.20
C GLY A 172 -7.79 7.22 -5.98
N ALA A 173 -8.59 7.16 -7.05
CA ALA A 173 -10.02 7.47 -6.94
C ALA A 173 -10.78 6.41 -6.16
N ASN A 174 -10.44 5.13 -6.36
CA ASN A 174 -10.95 4.04 -5.56
C ASN A 174 -10.08 3.80 -4.33
N ASP A 175 -8.77 3.83 -4.49
CA ASP A 175 -7.77 3.60 -3.45
C ASP A 175 -6.97 4.90 -3.17
N ASN A 176 -7.37 5.77 -2.19
CA ASN A 176 -8.52 5.55 -1.32
C ASN A 176 -9.37 6.82 -1.16
N ALA A 177 -9.58 7.60 -2.25
CA ALA A 177 -10.54 8.71 -2.19
C ALA A 177 -11.98 8.21 -1.92
N SER A 178 -12.29 6.96 -2.29
CA SER A 178 -13.59 6.33 -2.04
C SER A 178 -13.86 6.16 -0.54
N GLY A 179 -12.94 5.59 0.21
CA GLY A 179 -13.03 5.44 1.67
C GLY A 179 -13.05 6.79 2.38
N ALA A 180 -12.20 7.73 1.97
CA ALA A 180 -12.21 9.10 2.49
C ALA A 180 -13.57 9.78 2.31
N ALA A 181 -14.25 9.60 1.16
CA ALA A 181 -15.58 10.12 0.91
C ALA A 181 -16.66 9.49 1.80
N VAL A 182 -16.56 8.17 2.05
CA VAL A 182 -17.43 7.47 3.00
C VAL A 182 -17.22 8.01 4.41
N LEU A 183 -15.98 8.18 4.87
CA LEU A 183 -15.67 8.75 6.20
C LEU A 183 -16.25 10.17 6.37
N VAL A 184 -16.12 11.03 5.36
CA VAL A 184 -16.75 12.38 5.38
C VAL A 184 -18.27 12.29 5.45
N THR A 185 -18.87 11.34 4.76
CA THR A 185 -20.33 11.12 4.79
C THR A 185 -20.78 10.65 6.16
N LEU A 186 -20.09 9.67 6.75
CA LEU A 186 -20.35 9.18 8.10
C LEU A 186 -20.16 10.29 9.14
N ALA A 187 -19.14 11.13 9.01
CA ALA A 187 -18.95 12.29 9.89
C ALA A 187 -20.16 13.21 9.91
N ARG A 188 -20.75 13.49 8.75
CA ARG A 188 -21.95 14.34 8.64
C ARG A 188 -23.19 13.70 9.24
N ILE A 189 -23.41 12.40 9.02
CA ILE A 189 -24.54 11.65 9.57
C ILE A 189 -24.42 11.57 11.08
N LEU A 190 -23.28 11.09 11.57
CA LEU A 190 -23.05 10.79 12.98
C LEU A 190 -22.90 12.06 13.84
N ALA A 191 -22.56 13.21 13.25
CA ALA A 191 -22.47 14.49 13.97
C ALA A 191 -23.76 14.83 14.73
N ASN A 192 -24.92 14.45 14.19
CA ASN A 192 -26.24 14.76 14.77
C ASN A 192 -26.94 13.53 15.38
N THR A 193 -26.26 12.40 15.49
CA THR A 193 -26.80 11.15 16.05
C THR A 193 -26.35 10.98 17.50
N ASP A 194 -27.28 10.78 18.44
CA ASP A 194 -26.92 10.48 19.82
C ASP A 194 -26.45 9.04 19.94
N LEU A 195 -25.21 8.85 20.36
CA LEU A 195 -24.56 7.55 20.49
C LEU A 195 -24.14 7.32 21.93
N PRO A 196 -24.22 6.06 22.43
CA PRO A 196 -23.83 5.72 23.79
C PRO A 196 -22.29 5.62 23.97
N PHE A 197 -21.52 5.81 22.91
CA PHE A 197 -20.05 5.71 22.88
C PHE A 197 -19.45 6.86 22.05
N THR A 198 -18.18 7.09 22.25
CA THR A 198 -17.42 8.07 21.48
C THR A 198 -17.10 7.51 20.09
N ILE A 199 -17.25 8.32 19.04
CA ILE A 199 -16.76 8.01 17.70
C ILE A 199 -15.57 8.90 17.40
N ARG A 200 -14.51 8.28 16.89
CA ARG A 200 -13.37 8.95 16.25
C ARG A 200 -13.36 8.59 14.77
N ILE A 201 -13.39 9.59 13.90
CA ILE A 201 -13.23 9.43 12.46
C ILE A 201 -11.83 9.90 12.12
N VAL A 202 -11.03 8.98 11.58
CA VAL A 202 -9.60 9.20 11.39
C VAL A 202 -9.17 8.83 9.96
N PRO A 203 -9.21 9.78 9.02
CA PRO A 203 -8.44 9.66 7.80
C PRO A 203 -6.94 9.63 8.10
N PHE A 204 -6.28 8.52 7.76
CA PHE A 204 -4.84 8.31 7.95
C PHE A 204 -4.05 8.80 6.75
N GLY A 205 -2.86 9.35 6.99
CA GLY A 205 -1.89 9.61 5.94
C GLY A 205 -0.89 8.47 5.81
N SER A 206 -0.12 8.46 4.71
CA SER A 206 1.03 7.57 4.52
C SER A 206 0.75 6.08 4.75
N GLU A 207 -0.43 5.61 4.36
CA GLU A 207 -0.78 4.19 4.35
C GLU A 207 0.07 3.46 3.30
N GLU A 208 0.11 4.03 2.10
CA GLU A 208 0.82 3.50 0.94
C GLU A 208 2.35 3.42 1.12
N LEU A 209 2.85 4.04 2.17
CA LEU A 209 4.26 3.99 2.58
C LEU A 209 4.52 2.92 3.66
N GLY A 210 3.53 2.09 3.97
CA GLY A 210 3.62 0.99 4.93
C GLY A 210 2.92 1.27 6.26
N LEU A 211 1.70 1.81 6.22
CA LEU A 211 0.81 2.03 7.36
C LEU A 211 1.35 3.04 8.40
N LEU A 212 2.28 3.93 8.01
CA LEU A 212 3.07 4.74 8.94
C LEU A 212 2.19 5.54 9.92
N ARG A 213 1.09 6.12 9.43
CA ARG A 213 0.29 7.03 10.26
C ARG A 213 -0.78 6.32 11.07
N SER A 214 -1.29 5.17 10.64
CA SER A 214 -2.13 4.33 11.51
C SER A 214 -1.33 3.68 12.62
N GLN A 215 -0.09 3.25 12.36
CA GLN A 215 0.85 2.78 13.39
C GLN A 215 1.14 3.89 14.42
N PHE A 216 1.53 5.08 13.95
CA PHE A 216 1.76 6.23 14.82
C PHE A 216 0.54 6.58 15.68
N TYR A 217 -0.67 6.54 15.10
CA TYR A 217 -1.91 6.79 15.83
C TYR A 217 -2.08 5.79 16.98
N VAL A 218 -1.97 4.50 16.68
CA VAL A 218 -2.13 3.43 17.67
C VAL A 218 -1.05 3.53 18.77
N GLU A 219 0.21 3.75 18.40
CA GLU A 219 1.33 3.91 19.33
C GLU A 219 1.20 5.17 20.22
N SER A 220 0.50 6.18 19.75
CA SER A 220 0.25 7.42 20.51
C SER A 220 -0.88 7.29 21.55
N LEU A 221 -1.68 6.22 21.48
CA LEU A 221 -2.74 5.98 22.47
C LEU A 221 -2.14 5.51 23.80
N SER A 222 -2.65 6.04 24.89
CA SER A 222 -2.37 5.47 26.21
C SER A 222 -3.01 4.07 26.34
N GLU A 223 -2.50 3.27 27.28
CA GLU A 223 -3.07 1.94 27.57
C GLU A 223 -4.59 2.02 27.81
N ASN A 224 -5.04 3.02 28.57
CA ASN A 224 -6.47 3.22 28.86
C ASN A 224 -7.27 3.60 27.60
N GLU A 225 -6.72 4.41 26.70
CA GLU A 225 -7.39 4.74 25.43
C GLU A 225 -7.46 3.52 24.51
N LEU A 226 -6.39 2.73 24.46
CA LEU A 226 -6.34 1.50 23.68
C LEU A 226 -7.37 0.48 24.20
N GLU A 227 -7.42 0.24 25.54
CA GLU A 227 -8.41 -0.64 26.16
C GLU A 227 -9.85 -0.17 25.93
N ASN A 228 -10.08 1.13 25.86
CA ASN A 228 -11.39 1.72 25.58
C ASN A 228 -11.74 1.76 24.10
N THR A 229 -10.80 1.52 23.19
CA THR A 229 -11.07 1.38 21.76
C THR A 229 -11.67 -0.01 21.49
N LYS A 230 -12.99 -0.05 21.27
CA LYS A 230 -13.77 -1.31 21.19
C LYS A 230 -13.79 -1.92 19.80
N ALA A 231 -13.65 -1.08 18.78
CA ALA A 231 -13.54 -1.53 17.39
C ALA A 231 -12.90 -0.47 16.50
N MET A 232 -12.26 -0.95 15.43
CA MET A 232 -11.83 -0.14 14.29
C MET A 232 -12.53 -0.62 13.03
N LEU A 233 -13.31 0.24 12.39
CA LEU A 233 -13.92 0.00 11.10
C LEU A 233 -13.09 0.68 10.02
N ASN A 234 -12.49 -0.10 9.14
CA ASN A 234 -11.62 0.37 8.08
C ASN A 234 -12.37 0.47 6.76
N PHE A 235 -12.22 1.58 6.07
CA PHE A 235 -12.89 1.87 4.80
C PHE A 235 -11.83 2.10 3.72
N ASP A 236 -11.75 1.16 2.76
CA ASP A 236 -10.72 1.22 1.75
C ASP A 236 -11.16 0.57 0.44
N ALA A 237 -10.88 1.23 -0.69
CA ALA A 237 -11.20 0.77 -2.05
C ALA A 237 -12.68 0.38 -2.25
N LEU A 238 -13.62 1.24 -1.87
CA LEU A 238 -15.06 0.97 -1.79
C LEU A 238 -15.86 1.30 -3.05
N GLY A 239 -15.25 1.94 -4.05
CA GLY A 239 -15.98 2.57 -5.15
C GLY A 239 -16.24 1.67 -6.33
N THR A 240 -15.70 0.46 -6.38
CA THR A 240 -15.77 -0.41 -7.57
C THR A 240 -16.26 -1.81 -7.25
N GLY A 241 -16.96 -2.40 -8.22
CA GLY A 241 -17.52 -3.74 -8.08
C GLY A 241 -19.06 -3.77 -8.13
N SER A 242 -19.63 -4.81 -7.53
CA SER A 242 -21.07 -5.06 -7.50
C SER A 242 -21.66 -5.12 -6.09
N GLY A 243 -20.81 -5.23 -5.06
CA GLY A 243 -21.23 -5.34 -3.66
C GLY A 243 -20.12 -4.95 -2.70
N VAL A 244 -20.49 -4.72 -1.45
CA VAL A 244 -19.58 -4.44 -0.36
C VAL A 244 -19.07 -5.76 0.23
N SER A 245 -17.77 -5.89 0.33
CA SER A 245 -17.12 -7.03 0.99
C SER A 245 -16.59 -6.62 2.37
N VAL A 246 -16.67 -7.54 3.33
CA VAL A 246 -16.16 -7.33 4.68
C VAL A 246 -15.37 -8.53 5.18
N PHE A 247 -14.39 -8.28 6.05
CA PHE A 247 -13.74 -9.30 6.86
C PHE A 247 -13.19 -8.68 8.15
N GLY A 248 -13.02 -9.50 9.17
CA GLY A 248 -12.51 -9.06 10.47
C GLY A 248 -12.99 -9.96 11.60
N ASP A 249 -13.21 -9.39 12.77
CA ASP A 249 -13.71 -10.09 13.94
C ASP A 249 -15.12 -10.65 13.72
N GLY A 250 -15.32 -11.92 14.08
CA GLY A 250 -16.52 -12.67 13.73
C GLY A 250 -17.82 -12.06 14.25
N ASP A 251 -17.82 -11.55 15.47
CA ASP A 251 -19.03 -10.94 16.07
C ASP A 251 -19.43 -9.65 15.32
N ILE A 252 -18.46 -8.81 14.98
CA ILE A 252 -18.70 -7.56 14.23
C ILE A 252 -19.11 -7.90 12.78
N THR A 253 -18.47 -8.88 12.18
CA THR A 253 -18.78 -9.34 10.83
C THR A 253 -20.21 -9.87 10.72
N ALA A 254 -20.67 -10.66 11.70
CA ALA A 254 -22.03 -11.19 11.75
C ALA A 254 -23.06 -10.05 11.90
N LEU A 255 -22.80 -9.09 12.81
CA LEU A 255 -23.67 -7.93 13.01
C LEU A 255 -23.81 -7.12 11.73
N VAL A 256 -22.70 -6.82 11.04
CA VAL A 256 -22.70 -6.02 9.80
C VAL A 256 -23.42 -6.75 8.66
N SER A 257 -23.29 -8.06 8.57
CA SER A 257 -24.03 -8.89 7.61
C SER A 257 -25.54 -8.83 7.86
N ASP A 258 -25.98 -8.95 9.13
CA ASP A 258 -27.38 -8.85 9.50
C ASP A 258 -27.97 -7.47 9.20
N ILE A 259 -27.22 -6.39 9.49
CA ILE A 259 -27.61 -5.01 9.14
C ILE A 259 -27.72 -4.86 7.62
N GLY A 260 -26.77 -5.37 6.86
CA GLY A 260 -26.81 -5.37 5.40
C GLY A 260 -28.10 -6.01 4.87
N HIS A 261 -28.47 -7.18 5.39
CA HIS A 261 -29.72 -7.83 5.03
C HIS A 261 -30.96 -6.98 5.35
N GLN A 262 -30.99 -6.33 6.52
CA GLN A 262 -32.12 -5.45 6.91
C GLN A 262 -32.24 -4.23 6.00
N LEU A 263 -31.11 -3.69 5.53
CA LEU A 263 -31.06 -2.53 4.65
C LEU A 263 -31.18 -2.88 3.15
N ASN A 264 -31.24 -4.19 2.84
CA ASN A 264 -31.18 -4.70 1.47
C ASN A 264 -29.90 -4.24 0.72
N VAL A 265 -28.79 -4.21 1.46
CA VAL A 265 -27.41 -4.00 0.95
C VAL A 265 -26.72 -5.36 0.87
N ASP A 266 -26.16 -5.66 -0.30
CA ASP A 266 -25.39 -6.89 -0.48
C ASP A 266 -24.03 -6.74 0.20
N VAL A 267 -23.83 -7.49 1.29
CA VAL A 267 -22.61 -7.53 2.09
C VAL A 267 -22.04 -8.94 2.06
N ALA A 268 -20.94 -9.11 1.35
CA ALA A 268 -20.24 -10.39 1.25
C ALA A 268 -19.20 -10.53 2.35
N VAL A 269 -19.28 -11.59 3.16
CA VAL A 269 -18.24 -11.91 4.15
C VAL A 269 -17.14 -12.70 3.48
N THR A 270 -15.89 -12.22 3.58
CA THR A 270 -14.71 -12.84 2.97
C THR A 270 -13.68 -13.25 4.04
N LEU A 271 -12.64 -13.98 3.62
CA LEU A 271 -11.57 -14.43 4.51
C LEU A 271 -10.40 -13.43 4.63
N GLY A 272 -10.46 -12.31 3.93
CA GLY A 272 -9.42 -11.28 3.93
C GLY A 272 -9.00 -10.81 2.53
N LEU A 273 -8.11 -9.86 2.47
CA LEU A 273 -7.43 -9.42 1.24
C LEU A 273 -6.36 -10.43 0.86
N ARG A 274 -6.37 -10.90 -0.38
CA ARG A 274 -5.38 -11.86 -0.88
C ARG A 274 -3.99 -11.22 -1.00
N GLY A 275 -3.25 -11.22 0.13
CA GLY A 275 -1.90 -10.67 0.20
C GLY A 275 -1.83 -9.14 0.32
N GLY A 276 -2.96 -8.48 0.60
CA GLY A 276 -3.04 -7.05 0.91
C GLY A 276 -3.20 -6.79 2.40
N SER A 277 -2.98 -5.55 2.79
CA SER A 277 -3.21 -5.01 4.12
C SER A 277 -3.80 -3.61 4.00
N SER A 278 -4.24 -3.01 5.09
CA SER A 278 -4.68 -1.63 5.21
C SER A 278 -4.56 -1.19 6.67
N ASP A 279 -4.98 0.01 7.03
CA ASP A 279 -4.84 0.61 8.36
C ASP A 279 -5.37 -0.23 9.52
N PHE A 280 -6.34 -1.13 9.28
CA PHE A 280 -6.82 -2.08 10.29
C PHE A 280 -5.71 -2.93 10.89
N ALA A 281 -4.62 -3.17 10.17
CA ALA A 281 -3.54 -4.04 10.63
C ALA A 281 -2.84 -3.47 11.86
N SER A 282 -2.64 -2.16 11.93
CA SER A 282 -2.07 -1.48 13.10
C SER A 282 -2.91 -1.72 14.36
N PHE A 283 -4.23 -1.66 14.24
CA PHE A 283 -5.16 -1.91 15.35
C PHE A 283 -5.22 -3.38 15.74
N ARG A 284 -5.24 -4.29 14.74
CA ARG A 284 -5.17 -5.74 14.98
C ARG A 284 -3.92 -6.13 15.75
N GLU A 285 -2.76 -5.58 15.41
CA GLU A 285 -1.49 -5.84 16.10
C GLU A 285 -1.52 -5.36 17.55
N ALA A 286 -2.26 -4.30 17.83
CA ALA A 286 -2.51 -3.82 19.18
C ALA A 286 -3.65 -4.54 19.92
N GLY A 287 -4.26 -5.56 19.31
CA GLY A 287 -5.33 -6.34 19.94
C GLY A 287 -6.71 -5.69 19.92
N VAL A 288 -6.91 -4.64 19.12
CA VAL A 288 -8.21 -3.99 18.93
C VAL A 288 -9.03 -4.76 17.91
N PRO A 289 -10.29 -5.14 18.21
CA PRO A 289 -11.20 -5.74 17.24
C PRO A 289 -11.37 -4.85 16.00
N TYR A 290 -11.46 -5.44 14.83
CA TYR A 290 -11.54 -4.68 13.58
C TYR A 290 -12.52 -5.29 12.57
N LEU A 291 -12.96 -4.44 11.66
CA LEU A 291 -13.66 -4.83 10.45
C LEU A 291 -13.16 -4.00 9.28
N MET A 292 -12.81 -4.67 8.18
CA MET A 292 -12.45 -4.04 6.91
C MET A 292 -13.67 -4.05 5.97
N PHE A 293 -13.96 -2.90 5.38
CA PHE A 293 -14.92 -2.72 4.30
C PHE A 293 -14.19 -2.41 2.99
N PHE A 294 -14.53 -3.10 1.92
CA PHE A 294 -13.97 -2.86 0.58
C PHE A 294 -14.94 -3.28 -0.53
N GLY A 295 -14.76 -2.81 -1.74
CA GLY A 295 -15.51 -3.25 -2.92
C GLY A 295 -15.00 -4.60 -3.43
N ASP A 296 -15.86 -5.37 -4.09
CA ASP A 296 -15.50 -6.71 -4.58
C ASP A 296 -14.64 -6.70 -5.87
N ASP A 297 -14.39 -5.53 -6.49
CA ASP A 297 -13.44 -5.35 -7.60
C ASP A 297 -12.33 -4.34 -7.26
N VAL A 298 -11.18 -4.84 -6.86
CA VAL A 298 -9.95 -4.05 -6.61
C VAL A 298 -8.93 -4.19 -7.74
N SER A 299 -9.35 -4.59 -8.94
CA SER A 299 -8.44 -4.90 -10.05
C SER A 299 -7.72 -3.68 -10.64
N ARG A 300 -8.19 -2.46 -10.34
CA ARG A 300 -7.65 -1.20 -10.86
C ARG A 300 -6.79 -0.44 -9.87
N ILE A 301 -6.85 -0.75 -8.57
CA ILE A 301 -6.03 -0.06 -7.57
C ILE A 301 -4.55 -0.13 -7.94
N HIS A 302 -3.79 0.91 -7.58
CA HIS A 302 -2.36 1.03 -7.89
C HIS A 302 -2.02 1.00 -9.39
N THR A 303 -2.96 1.34 -10.25
CA THR A 303 -2.76 1.49 -11.69
C THR A 303 -3.28 2.84 -12.18
N GLU A 304 -2.81 3.28 -13.36
CA GLU A 304 -3.32 4.51 -14.02
C GLU A 304 -4.83 4.47 -14.30
N ARG A 305 -5.46 3.30 -14.16
CA ARG A 305 -6.90 3.08 -14.34
C ARG A 305 -7.71 3.30 -13.06
N ASP A 306 -7.07 3.64 -11.95
CA ASP A 306 -7.78 4.03 -10.73
C ASP A 306 -8.23 5.48 -10.82
N THR A 307 -9.28 5.71 -11.59
CA THR A 307 -9.83 7.03 -11.93
C THR A 307 -11.31 7.13 -11.56
N LEU A 308 -11.78 8.36 -11.35
CA LEU A 308 -13.15 8.64 -10.90
C LEU A 308 -14.25 8.06 -11.81
N GLU A 309 -13.97 7.86 -13.09
CA GLU A 309 -14.96 7.30 -14.05
C GLU A 309 -15.39 5.87 -13.71
N PHE A 310 -14.60 5.13 -12.92
CA PHE A 310 -14.92 3.77 -12.48
C PHE A 310 -15.52 3.70 -11.08
N VAL A 311 -15.52 4.81 -10.35
CA VAL A 311 -16.12 4.89 -9.00
C VAL A 311 -17.63 5.07 -9.11
N GLN A 312 -18.35 4.19 -8.45
CA GLN A 312 -19.83 4.14 -8.45
C GLN A 312 -20.39 4.76 -7.16
N ALA A 313 -21.21 5.78 -7.29
CA ALA A 313 -21.80 6.47 -6.14
C ALA A 313 -22.71 5.56 -5.31
N GLU A 314 -23.37 4.60 -5.95
CA GLU A 314 -24.22 3.61 -5.31
C GLU A 314 -23.43 2.70 -4.35
N MET A 315 -22.22 2.32 -4.75
CA MET A 315 -21.31 1.54 -3.90
C MET A 315 -20.91 2.30 -2.65
N LEU A 316 -20.54 3.59 -2.79
CA LEU A 316 -20.20 4.45 -1.65
C LEU A 316 -21.40 4.64 -0.71
N GLY A 317 -22.61 4.78 -1.30
CA GLY A 317 -23.86 4.87 -0.54
C GLY A 317 -24.13 3.61 0.27
N ALA A 318 -23.97 2.43 -0.32
CA ALA A 318 -24.12 1.15 0.34
C ALA A 318 -23.10 0.97 1.48
N ALA A 319 -21.82 1.28 1.22
CA ALA A 319 -20.74 1.22 2.20
C ALA A 319 -20.93 2.17 3.38
N ALA A 320 -21.57 3.33 3.17
CA ALA A 320 -21.89 4.27 4.25
C ALA A 320 -23.15 3.88 5.04
N ALA A 321 -24.14 3.26 4.38
CA ALA A 321 -25.43 2.97 5.01
C ALA A 321 -25.32 1.94 6.14
N VAL A 322 -24.52 0.92 5.97
CA VAL A 322 -24.40 -0.19 6.93
C VAL A 322 -23.78 0.26 8.27
N PRO A 323 -22.64 0.98 8.33
CA PRO A 323 -22.09 1.44 9.59
C PRO A 323 -22.84 2.66 10.19
N ALA A 324 -23.77 3.27 9.45
CA ALA A 324 -24.63 4.35 9.94
C ALA A 324 -25.91 3.86 10.63
N ALA A 325 -26.29 2.59 10.45
CA ALA A 325 -27.47 1.95 11.02
C ALA A 325 -27.18 1.31 12.38
#